data_773115947a0ff6498521ba784a96a079
#
_entry.id   773115947a0ff6498521ba784a96a079
#
_cell.length_a   1.000
_cell.length_b   1.000
_cell.length_c   1.000
_cell.angle_alpha   90.00
_cell.angle_beta   90.00
_cell.angle_gamma   90.00
#
_symmetry.space_group_name_H-M   'P 1'
#
loop_
_entity.id
_entity.type
_entity.pdbx_description
1 polymer ?
#
loop_
_entity_poly.entity_id
_entity_poly.type
_entity_poly.pdbx_seq_one_letter_code
_entity_poly.pdbx_strand_id
1 'polypeptide(L)'
;LHPRVRRQRQMCIRDRKKYILFFAFSLLVTGLTSCDDGRIYENTGFVPREGRVLKLSGKFSGINKWSEGYSIVVAGFDDESEYAIVSKVIPTPETDGGEVEVILSGISEEVTEIELCVINRLRKRVVSFQTIEDFTATADTTFMEVGTIDVSMYHTIQQQVFDKTCTACHGGSAKPAAELNLLTGESYEDLVNQPSTIVNDVLRVKPRNAKESILHQILNTNISSSWGIDHSQMVTSSNILTLIDNWIDDGAQE
;
A
#
# COMPACT_ATOMS: atom_id res chain seq x y z
N LEU A 1 -77.24 22.15 -45.46
CA LEU A 1 -76.40 22.19 -44.27
C LEU A 1 -76.26 23.62 -43.79
N HIS A 2 -76.91 23.91 -42.66
CA HIS A 2 -77.01 25.26 -42.12
C HIS A 2 -75.66 25.89 -41.80
N PRO A 3 -75.36 27.13 -42.17
CA PRO A 3 -74.07 27.80 -41.95
C PRO A 3 -73.72 27.94 -40.46
N ARG A 4 -74.67 27.79 -39.54
CA ARG A 4 -74.43 27.84 -38.07
C ARG A 4 -73.62 26.63 -37.54
N VAL A 5 -73.79 25.45 -38.10
CA VAL A 5 -73.10 24.27 -37.66
C VAL A 5 -71.63 24.34 -38.02
N ARG A 6 -71.23 24.97 -39.11
CA ARG A 6 -69.82 25.16 -39.54
C ARG A 6 -69.08 26.13 -38.66
N ARG A 7 -69.72 27.19 -38.14
CA ARG A 7 -69.10 28.13 -37.20
C ARG A 7 -68.83 27.53 -35.83
N GLN A 8 -69.78 26.70 -35.31
CA GLN A 8 -69.49 26.05 -34.00
C GLN A 8 -68.34 25.02 -34.06
N ARG A 9 -68.20 24.28 -35.17
CA ARG A 9 -67.11 23.34 -35.34
C ARG A 9 -65.75 24.05 -35.43
N GLN A 10 -65.65 25.23 -36.07
CA GLN A 10 -64.42 26.00 -36.15
C GLN A 10 -64.05 26.65 -34.80
N MET A 11 -65.01 27.07 -33.99
CA MET A 11 -64.76 27.60 -32.65
C MET A 11 -64.19 26.53 -31.71
N CYS A 12 -64.73 25.33 -31.70
CA CYS A 12 -64.25 24.22 -30.86
C CYS A 12 -62.83 23.78 -31.24
N ILE A 13 -62.46 23.81 -32.54
CA ILE A 13 -61.10 23.43 -32.98
C ILE A 13 -60.11 24.53 -32.62
N ARG A 14 -60.50 25.79 -32.63
CA ARG A 14 -59.63 26.92 -32.32
C ARG A 14 -59.34 27.02 -30.82
N ASP A 15 -60.32 26.68 -29.99
CA ASP A 15 -60.16 26.66 -28.54
C ASP A 15 -59.31 25.46 -28.10
N ARG A 16 -59.48 24.29 -28.74
CA ARG A 16 -58.62 23.13 -28.47
C ARG A 16 -57.14 23.39 -28.75
N LYS A 17 -56.86 24.10 -29.85
CA LYS A 17 -55.45 24.47 -30.20
C LYS A 17 -54.85 25.43 -29.18
N LYS A 18 -55.65 26.34 -28.60
CA LYS A 18 -55.17 27.24 -27.54
C LYS A 18 -54.84 26.49 -26.27
N TYR A 19 -55.67 25.54 -25.86
CA TYR A 19 -55.41 24.72 -24.68
C TYR A 19 -54.20 23.78 -24.87
N ILE A 20 -54.01 23.23 -26.06
CA ILE A 20 -52.82 22.39 -26.36
C ILE A 20 -51.55 23.24 -26.35
N LEU A 21 -51.57 24.45 -26.86
CA LEU A 21 -50.43 25.38 -26.80
C LEU A 21 -50.15 25.82 -25.37
N PHE A 22 -51.17 26.08 -24.56
CA PHE A 22 -51.00 26.44 -23.15
C PHE A 22 -50.45 25.29 -22.33
N PHE A 23 -50.92 24.06 -22.60
CA PHE A 23 -50.44 22.85 -21.95
C PHE A 23 -48.97 22.52 -22.35
N ALA A 24 -48.65 22.66 -23.62
CA ALA A 24 -47.28 22.49 -24.13
C ALA A 24 -46.30 23.55 -23.56
N PHE A 25 -46.77 24.81 -23.43
CA PHE A 25 -45.98 25.88 -22.82
C PHE A 25 -45.78 25.68 -21.31
N SER A 26 -46.82 25.19 -20.61
CA SER A 26 -46.75 24.87 -19.18
C SER A 26 -45.79 23.70 -18.93
N LEU A 27 -45.76 22.66 -19.79
CA LEU A 27 -44.84 21.54 -19.69
C LEU A 27 -43.38 21.99 -19.98
N LEU A 28 -43.17 22.95 -20.87
CA LEU A 28 -41.86 23.46 -21.20
C LEU A 28 -41.27 24.30 -20.06
N VAL A 29 -42.10 25.04 -19.33
CA VAL A 29 -41.69 25.88 -18.19
C VAL A 29 -41.36 25.01 -16.97
N THR A 30 -42.10 23.92 -16.74
CA THR A 30 -41.79 22.99 -15.64
C THR A 30 -40.57 22.12 -15.89
N GLY A 31 -40.17 21.88 -17.16
CA GLY A 31 -38.96 21.15 -17.52
C GLY A 31 -37.66 21.95 -17.33
N LEU A 32 -37.75 23.27 -17.24
CA LEU A 32 -36.59 24.15 -17.10
C LEU A 32 -36.19 24.46 -15.63
N THR A 33 -36.98 24.02 -14.68
CA THR A 33 -36.69 24.21 -13.23
C THR A 33 -36.08 22.98 -12.57
N SER A 34 -35.75 21.93 -13.34
CA SER A 34 -35.06 20.74 -12.85
C SER A 34 -33.55 20.81 -13.17
N CYS A 35 -32.94 21.98 -13.11
CA CYS A 35 -31.57 22.09 -12.66
C CYS A 35 -31.63 22.16 -11.14
N ASP A 36 -31.73 21.01 -10.51
CA ASP A 36 -31.15 20.84 -9.21
C ASP A 36 -29.66 21.14 -9.41
N ASP A 37 -29.27 22.37 -9.16
CA ASP A 37 -27.92 22.68 -8.78
C ASP A 37 -27.69 21.87 -7.52
N GLY A 38 -27.37 20.58 -7.73
CA GLY A 38 -26.84 19.75 -6.67
C GLY A 38 -25.77 20.60 -6.07
N ARG A 39 -26.06 21.20 -4.91
CA ARG A 39 -25.05 21.91 -4.14
C ARG A 39 -23.92 20.92 -4.02
N ILE A 40 -22.91 21.09 -4.87
CA ILE A 40 -21.58 20.61 -4.55
C ILE A 40 -21.31 21.35 -3.25
N TYR A 41 -21.67 20.71 -2.15
CA TYR A 41 -21.04 21.04 -0.91
C TYR A 41 -19.58 20.79 -1.22
N GLU A 42 -18.86 21.86 -1.53
CA GLU A 42 -17.43 21.82 -1.31
C GLU A 42 -17.32 21.19 0.08
N ASN A 43 -16.74 19.99 0.14
CA ASN A 43 -16.37 19.37 1.40
C ASN A 43 -15.21 20.18 1.99
N THR A 44 -15.42 21.48 2.15
CA THR A 44 -14.60 22.40 2.92
C THR A 44 -14.98 22.36 4.39
N GLY A 45 -15.95 21.51 4.75
CA GLY A 45 -16.08 21.06 6.11
C GLY A 45 -14.90 20.17 6.42
N PHE A 46 -13.79 20.77 6.86
CA PHE A 46 -12.88 20.11 7.75
C PHE A 46 -13.73 19.65 8.94
N VAL A 47 -14.31 18.47 8.86
CA VAL A 47 -14.86 17.79 10.03
C VAL A 47 -13.62 17.38 10.80
N PRO A 48 -13.28 18.07 11.92
CA PRO A 48 -12.21 17.61 12.77
C PRO A 48 -12.60 16.17 13.13
N ARG A 49 -11.86 15.18 12.64
CA ARG A 49 -12.02 13.86 13.18
C ARG A 49 -11.59 13.96 14.63
N GLU A 50 -12.53 13.78 15.54
CA GLU A 50 -12.22 13.64 16.94
C GLU A 50 -11.18 12.52 17.04
N GLY A 51 -10.12 12.73 17.78
CA GLY A 51 -9.04 11.78 17.95
C GLY A 51 -7.67 12.44 17.91
N ARG A 52 -6.69 11.66 18.28
CA ARG A 52 -5.29 12.06 18.29
C ARG A 52 -4.76 12.28 16.87
N VAL A 53 -3.69 13.05 16.75
CA VAL A 53 -3.03 13.36 15.48
C VAL A 53 -1.56 12.97 15.57
N LEU A 54 -1.05 12.36 14.52
CA LEU A 54 0.38 12.16 14.31
C LEU A 54 0.85 12.94 13.09
N LYS A 55 1.97 13.63 13.23
CA LYS A 55 2.71 14.24 12.14
C LYS A 55 4.03 13.50 11.94
N LEU A 56 4.16 12.84 10.77
CA LEU A 56 5.39 12.18 10.35
C LEU A 56 6.13 13.09 9.37
N SER A 57 7.46 13.18 9.53
CA SER A 57 8.35 13.87 8.59
C SER A 57 9.66 13.10 8.40
N GLY A 58 10.21 13.16 7.17
CA GLY A 58 11.49 12.53 6.85
C GLY A 58 11.80 12.54 5.37
N LYS A 59 12.94 11.96 5.01
CA LYS A 59 13.41 11.77 3.63
C LYS A 59 13.30 10.31 3.26
N PHE A 60 12.60 10.02 2.17
CA PHE A 60 12.29 8.65 1.77
C PHE A 60 12.86 8.31 0.41
N SER A 61 13.57 7.18 0.31
CA SER A 61 13.97 6.56 -0.95
C SER A 61 13.33 5.18 -1.12
N GLY A 62 13.18 4.75 -2.38
CA GLY A 62 12.73 3.40 -2.71
C GLY A 62 11.23 3.12 -2.56
N ILE A 63 10.37 4.13 -2.32
CA ILE A 63 8.92 3.92 -2.18
C ILE A 63 8.31 3.29 -3.45
N ASN A 64 8.80 3.67 -4.61
CA ASN A 64 8.32 3.19 -5.92
C ASN A 64 8.88 1.82 -6.33
N LYS A 65 9.72 1.21 -5.49
CA LYS A 65 10.34 -0.11 -5.74
C LYS A 65 9.58 -1.27 -5.08
N TRP A 66 8.32 -1.06 -4.75
CA TRP A 66 7.47 -2.08 -4.15
C TRP A 66 6.53 -2.71 -5.15
N SER A 67 6.33 -4.01 -5.00
CA SER A 67 5.36 -4.80 -5.74
C SER A 67 3.93 -4.33 -5.50
N GLU A 68 3.05 -4.54 -6.47
CA GLU A 68 1.62 -4.35 -6.27
C GLU A 68 1.09 -5.15 -5.08
N GLY A 69 0.37 -4.48 -4.18
CA GLY A 69 -0.23 -5.13 -3.02
C GLY A 69 0.46 -4.82 -1.71
N TYR A 70 1.54 -4.06 -1.75
CA TYR A 70 2.18 -3.47 -0.57
C TYR A 70 2.02 -1.96 -0.58
N SER A 71 1.99 -1.39 0.62
CA SER A 71 1.97 0.07 0.80
C SER A 71 2.87 0.44 1.97
N ILE A 72 3.70 1.46 1.77
CA ILE A 72 4.43 2.11 2.85
C ILE A 72 3.47 3.09 3.51
N VAL A 73 3.26 2.94 4.80
CA VAL A 73 2.27 3.71 5.54
C VAL A 73 2.81 4.16 6.88
N VAL A 74 2.23 5.22 7.41
CA VAL A 74 2.14 5.40 8.85
C VAL A 74 0.81 4.81 9.29
N ALA A 75 0.83 3.92 10.28
CA ALA A 75 -0.34 3.16 10.70
C ALA A 75 -0.42 3.01 12.21
N GLY A 76 -1.64 2.92 12.72
CA GLY A 76 -1.93 2.64 14.11
C GLY A 76 -2.45 1.23 14.30
N PHE A 77 -1.95 0.57 15.33
CA PHE A 77 -2.29 -0.79 15.73
C PHE A 77 -2.72 -0.83 17.20
N ASP A 78 -3.35 -1.92 17.58
CA ASP A 78 -3.54 -2.32 18.97
C ASP A 78 -2.56 -3.44 19.34
N ASP A 79 -2.53 -3.81 20.62
CA ASP A 79 -1.61 -4.83 21.16
C ASP A 79 -1.98 -6.25 20.74
N GLU A 80 -3.18 -6.48 20.24
CA GLU A 80 -3.72 -7.81 19.95
C GLU A 80 -3.72 -8.16 18.46
N SER A 81 -3.58 -7.15 17.57
CA SER A 81 -3.82 -7.30 16.15
C SER A 81 -2.67 -6.83 15.28
N GLU A 82 -2.31 -7.64 14.28
CA GLU A 82 -1.38 -7.23 13.22
C GLU A 82 -2.06 -6.41 12.10
N TYR A 83 -3.36 -6.08 12.24
CA TYR A 83 -4.11 -5.32 11.23
C TYR A 83 -4.23 -3.86 11.64
N ALA A 84 -3.88 -2.97 10.72
CA ALA A 84 -3.95 -1.53 10.99
C ALA A 84 -5.40 -1.06 11.20
N ILE A 85 -5.66 -0.43 12.35
CA ILE A 85 -6.92 0.23 12.68
C ILE A 85 -7.07 1.48 11.80
N VAL A 86 -6.01 2.28 11.74
CA VAL A 86 -5.93 3.49 10.93
C VAL A 86 -4.61 3.49 10.16
N SER A 87 -4.59 4.03 8.94
CA SER A 87 -3.36 4.15 8.17
C SER A 87 -3.42 5.29 7.16
N LYS A 88 -2.25 5.84 6.86
CA LYS A 88 -2.04 6.84 5.81
C LYS A 88 -0.83 6.45 4.98
N VAL A 89 -1.02 6.38 3.66
CA VAL A 89 0.07 6.06 2.73
C VAL A 89 1.10 7.19 2.71
N ILE A 90 2.37 6.83 2.73
CA ILE A 90 3.47 7.75 2.51
C ILE A 90 3.53 8.07 1.01
N PRO A 91 3.35 9.33 0.59
CA PRO A 91 3.41 9.68 -0.82
C PRO A 91 4.83 9.52 -1.36
N THR A 92 4.95 9.12 -2.63
CA THR A 92 6.25 9.13 -3.31
C THR A 92 6.72 10.56 -3.49
N PRO A 93 7.91 10.94 -3.01
CA PRO A 93 8.45 12.28 -3.21
C PRO A 93 8.75 12.54 -4.69
N GLU A 94 8.84 13.82 -5.09
CA GLU A 94 9.16 14.20 -6.47
C GLU A 94 10.52 13.68 -6.94
N THR A 95 11.47 13.62 -6.02
CA THR A 95 12.80 13.03 -6.24
C THR A 95 13.02 11.94 -5.20
N ASP A 96 13.62 10.84 -5.61
CA ASP A 96 13.95 9.75 -4.69
C ASP A 96 14.88 10.27 -3.58
N GLY A 97 14.58 9.95 -2.33
CA GLY A 97 15.24 10.54 -1.17
C GLY A 97 14.74 11.94 -0.78
N GLY A 98 13.68 12.43 -1.40
CA GLY A 98 13.06 13.72 -1.09
C GLY A 98 12.33 13.75 0.25
N GLU A 99 12.03 14.96 0.72
CA GLU A 99 11.29 15.20 1.95
C GLU A 99 9.80 14.87 1.77
N VAL A 100 9.23 14.24 2.78
CA VAL A 100 7.82 13.91 2.86
C VAL A 100 7.28 14.29 4.23
N GLU A 101 6.11 14.89 4.25
CA GLU A 101 5.34 15.16 5.46
C GLU A 101 3.97 14.49 5.33
N VAL A 102 3.56 13.76 6.36
CA VAL A 102 2.26 13.08 6.42
C VAL A 102 1.58 13.35 7.74
N ILE A 103 0.31 13.70 7.69
CA ILE A 103 -0.53 13.88 8.88
C ILE A 103 -1.55 12.75 8.92
N LEU A 104 -1.49 11.93 9.95
CA LEU A 104 -2.48 10.93 10.30
C LEU A 104 -3.36 11.49 11.41
N SER A 105 -4.66 11.66 11.14
CA SER A 105 -5.64 12.23 12.06
C SER A 105 -6.78 11.25 12.34
N GLY A 106 -7.52 11.49 13.42
CA GLY A 106 -8.62 10.62 13.84
C GLY A 106 -8.14 9.28 14.37
N ILE A 107 -7.02 9.28 15.09
CA ILE A 107 -6.47 8.10 15.73
C ILE A 107 -7.29 7.84 17.00
N SER A 108 -8.03 6.72 17.01
CA SER A 108 -8.88 6.31 18.13
C SER A 108 -8.07 5.91 19.37
N GLU A 109 -8.74 5.87 20.53
CA GLU A 109 -8.10 5.43 21.78
C GLU A 109 -7.67 3.95 21.78
N GLU A 110 -8.24 3.15 20.88
CA GLU A 110 -7.87 1.74 20.70
C GLU A 110 -6.45 1.56 20.15
N VAL A 111 -5.90 2.59 19.51
CA VAL A 111 -4.54 2.54 18.99
C VAL A 111 -3.54 2.75 20.10
N THR A 112 -2.71 1.74 20.35
CA THR A 112 -1.64 1.73 21.36
C THR A 112 -0.26 1.93 20.74
N GLU A 113 -0.08 1.51 19.48
CA GLU A 113 1.18 1.64 18.74
C GLU A 113 0.98 2.43 17.44
N ILE A 114 1.95 3.28 17.10
CA ILE A 114 2.04 3.90 15.77
C ILE A 114 3.33 3.49 15.11
N GLU A 115 3.24 3.04 13.86
CA GLU A 115 4.38 2.58 13.09
C GLU A 115 4.49 3.25 11.74
N LEU A 116 5.74 3.55 11.35
CA LEU A 116 6.11 3.60 9.94
C LEU A 116 6.37 2.17 9.49
N CYS A 117 5.56 1.65 8.60
CA CYS A 117 5.61 0.23 8.26
C CYS A 117 5.15 -0.06 6.83
N VAL A 118 5.32 -1.31 6.42
CA VAL A 118 4.73 -1.88 5.22
C VAL A 118 3.50 -2.68 5.61
N ILE A 119 2.39 -2.43 4.96
CA ILE A 119 1.19 -3.26 5.05
C ILE A 119 0.86 -3.91 3.71
N ASN A 120 0.20 -5.07 3.75
CA ASN A 120 -0.33 -5.72 2.56
C ASN A 120 -1.76 -5.23 2.22
N ARG A 121 -2.37 -5.80 1.16
CA ARG A 121 -3.74 -5.46 0.72
C ARG A 121 -4.81 -5.66 1.79
N LEU A 122 -4.59 -6.55 2.75
CA LEU A 122 -5.48 -6.80 3.87
C LEU A 122 -5.21 -5.85 5.05
N ARG A 123 -4.32 -4.88 4.87
CA ARG A 123 -3.85 -3.96 5.91
C ARG A 123 -3.09 -4.66 7.04
N LYS A 124 -2.62 -5.89 6.80
CA LYS A 124 -1.80 -6.63 7.77
C LYS A 124 -0.36 -6.11 7.71
N ARG A 125 0.24 -5.88 8.89
CA ARG A 125 1.65 -5.50 9.05
C ARG A 125 2.56 -6.58 8.44
N VAL A 126 3.51 -6.16 7.62
CA VAL A 126 4.53 -7.02 7.00
C VAL A 126 5.89 -6.75 7.62
N VAL A 127 6.28 -5.48 7.67
CA VAL A 127 7.55 -5.01 8.23
C VAL A 127 7.33 -3.69 8.93
N SER A 128 7.93 -3.50 10.10
CA SER A 128 8.03 -2.21 10.80
C SER A 128 9.43 -1.61 10.62
N PHE A 129 9.49 -0.31 10.32
CA PHE A 129 10.73 0.46 10.23
C PHE A 129 11.00 1.25 11.50
N GLN A 130 9.96 1.89 12.03
CA GLN A 130 10.02 2.69 13.25
C GLN A 130 8.69 2.64 13.98
N THR A 131 8.72 2.47 15.29
CA THR A 131 7.56 2.34 16.17
C THR A 131 7.59 3.40 17.26
N ILE A 132 6.41 3.96 17.56
CA ILE A 132 6.12 4.66 18.81
C ILE A 132 5.24 3.73 19.63
N GLU A 133 5.83 3.09 20.63
CA GLU A 133 5.13 2.26 21.62
C GLU A 133 4.40 3.15 22.63
N ASP A 134 3.41 2.59 23.32
CA ASP A 134 2.63 3.29 24.36
C ASP A 134 2.02 4.62 23.84
N PHE A 135 1.41 4.58 22.65
CA PHE A 135 0.78 5.75 22.06
C PHE A 135 -0.48 6.19 22.84
N THR A 136 -0.26 6.52 24.09
CA THR A 136 -1.30 7.01 25.02
C THR A 136 -1.32 8.53 25.14
N ALA A 137 -0.74 9.22 24.18
CA ALA A 137 -0.40 10.62 24.26
C ALA A 137 -1.52 11.52 24.78
N THR A 138 -1.20 12.30 25.78
CA THR A 138 -2.00 13.41 26.30
C THR A 138 -1.92 14.66 25.42
N ALA A 139 -1.02 14.67 24.43
CA ALA A 139 -0.84 15.77 23.49
C ALA A 139 -1.77 15.62 22.28
N ASP A 140 -2.33 16.73 21.81
CA ASP A 140 -3.19 16.75 20.63
C ASP A 140 -2.46 16.26 19.36
N THR A 141 -1.15 16.46 19.30
CA THR A 141 -0.30 16.05 18.16
C THR A 141 0.99 15.41 18.65
N THR A 142 1.27 14.22 18.11
CA THR A 142 2.54 13.51 18.26
C THR A 142 3.39 13.66 17.02
N PHE A 143 4.71 13.73 17.16
CA PHE A 143 5.64 13.87 16.05
C PHE A 143 6.48 12.60 15.91
N MET A 144 6.64 12.14 14.65
CA MET A 144 7.53 11.04 14.26
C MET A 144 8.51 11.59 13.22
N GLU A 145 9.76 11.78 13.62
CA GLU A 145 10.84 12.19 12.74
C GLU A 145 11.69 10.97 12.38
N VAL A 146 11.70 10.57 11.11
CA VAL A 146 12.38 9.35 10.67
C VAL A 146 13.75 9.62 10.02
N GLY A 147 14.13 10.89 9.91
CA GLY A 147 15.40 11.27 9.28
C GLY A 147 15.44 10.88 7.80
N THR A 148 16.54 10.25 7.37
CA THR A 148 16.68 9.70 6.01
C THR A 148 16.57 8.19 6.09
N ILE A 149 15.64 7.62 5.33
CA ILE A 149 15.39 6.18 5.32
C ILE A 149 15.22 5.66 3.90
N ASP A 150 15.87 4.53 3.62
CA ASP A 150 15.61 3.72 2.43
C ASP A 150 14.57 2.66 2.80
N VAL A 151 13.42 2.75 2.15
CA VAL A 151 12.30 1.81 2.34
C VAL A 151 12.10 0.94 1.11
N SER A 152 13.10 0.81 0.21
CA SER A 152 13.01 -0.09 -0.94
C SER A 152 12.82 -1.54 -0.51
N MET A 153 12.18 -2.33 -1.37
CA MET A 153 11.80 -3.71 -1.03
C MET A 153 13.02 -4.58 -0.76
N TYR A 154 14.06 -4.48 -1.61
CA TYR A 154 15.29 -5.26 -1.41
C TYR A 154 16.04 -4.83 -0.14
N HIS A 155 16.21 -3.52 0.07
CA HIS A 155 16.85 -3.02 1.29
C HIS A 155 16.11 -3.47 2.56
N THR A 156 14.79 -3.51 2.50
CA THR A 156 13.96 -4.05 3.58
C THR A 156 14.23 -5.53 3.83
N ILE A 157 14.33 -6.36 2.77
CA ILE A 157 14.70 -7.78 2.90
C ILE A 157 16.11 -7.90 3.47
N GLN A 158 17.05 -7.10 2.99
CA GLN A 158 18.42 -7.07 3.52
C GLN A 158 18.42 -6.85 5.03
N GLN A 159 17.81 -5.77 5.48
CA GLN A 159 17.84 -5.41 6.91
C GLN A 159 17.04 -6.37 7.79
N GLN A 160 15.90 -6.85 7.32
CA GLN A 160 15.00 -7.65 8.16
C GLN A 160 15.35 -9.15 8.15
N VAL A 161 16.01 -9.64 7.12
CA VAL A 161 16.31 -11.05 6.95
C VAL A 161 17.81 -11.31 6.95
N PHE A 162 18.52 -10.76 5.97
CA PHE A 162 19.91 -11.13 5.78
C PHE A 162 20.78 -10.64 6.93
N ASP A 163 20.71 -9.37 7.30
CA ASP A 163 21.52 -8.79 8.37
C ASP A 163 21.20 -9.38 9.76
N LYS A 164 19.95 -9.72 10.00
CA LYS A 164 19.51 -10.25 11.30
C LYS A 164 19.79 -11.74 11.47
N THR A 165 19.73 -12.51 10.38
CA THR A 165 19.66 -13.98 10.47
C THR A 165 20.78 -14.67 9.70
N CYS A 166 21.10 -14.18 8.49
CA CYS A 166 21.89 -14.95 7.53
C CYS A 166 23.38 -14.63 7.58
N THR A 167 23.74 -13.37 7.84
CA THR A 167 25.14 -12.90 7.82
C THR A 167 26.05 -13.55 8.84
N ALA A 168 25.50 -14.17 9.88
CA ALA A 168 26.28 -14.95 10.85
C ALA A 168 27.09 -16.08 10.19
N CYS A 169 26.54 -16.70 9.14
CA CYS A 169 27.19 -17.77 8.38
C CYS A 169 27.61 -17.31 6.96
N HIS A 170 26.85 -16.36 6.39
CA HIS A 170 26.98 -15.90 5.01
C HIS A 170 27.52 -14.46 4.93
N GLY A 171 28.40 -14.06 5.83
CA GLY A 171 29.01 -12.73 5.81
C GLY A 171 30.30 -12.66 6.64
N GLY A 172 31.11 -11.64 6.39
CA GLY A 172 32.22 -11.24 7.27
C GLY A 172 33.44 -12.17 7.35
N SER A 173 33.45 -13.33 6.69
CA SER A 173 34.60 -14.24 6.65
C SER A 173 35.26 -14.28 5.30
N ALA A 174 36.55 -14.67 5.27
CA ALA A 174 37.30 -14.86 4.01
C ALA A 174 36.70 -15.98 3.14
N LYS A 175 35.85 -16.85 3.71
CA LYS A 175 35.12 -17.90 3.02
C LYS A 175 33.73 -18.03 3.67
N PRO A 176 32.77 -17.26 3.22
CA PRO A 176 31.40 -17.40 3.71
C PRO A 176 30.82 -18.78 3.33
N ALA A 177 29.89 -19.30 4.10
CA ALA A 177 29.25 -20.57 3.83
C ALA A 177 28.65 -20.59 2.41
N ALA A 178 28.83 -21.68 1.68
CA ALA A 178 28.41 -21.87 0.28
C ALA A 178 28.96 -20.79 -0.68
N GLU A 179 30.07 -20.11 -0.32
CA GLU A 179 30.62 -19.01 -1.09
C GLU A 179 29.59 -17.91 -1.38
N LEU A 180 28.68 -17.70 -0.43
CA LEU A 180 27.59 -16.72 -0.51
C LEU A 180 27.81 -15.61 0.51
N ASN A 181 28.01 -14.38 0.05
CA ASN A 181 28.14 -13.22 0.91
C ASN A 181 26.82 -12.43 0.94
N LEU A 182 26.22 -12.33 2.14
CA LEU A 182 24.96 -11.63 2.34
C LEU A 182 25.10 -10.31 3.09
N LEU A 183 26.31 -9.75 3.15
CA LEU A 183 26.51 -8.42 3.70
C LEU A 183 25.86 -7.35 2.83
N THR A 184 25.40 -6.29 3.49
CA THR A 184 24.88 -5.10 2.81
C THR A 184 25.89 -4.57 1.79
N GLY A 185 25.43 -4.35 0.55
CA GLY A 185 26.25 -3.90 -0.58
C GLY A 185 26.91 -5.01 -1.38
N GLU A 186 26.92 -6.26 -0.89
CA GLU A 186 27.50 -7.42 -1.57
C GLU A 186 26.43 -8.45 -1.97
N SER A 187 25.39 -8.54 -1.16
CA SER A 187 24.39 -9.61 -1.21
C SER A 187 23.62 -9.68 -2.52
N TYR A 188 23.30 -8.55 -3.13
CA TYR A 188 22.52 -8.51 -4.37
C TYR A 188 23.27 -9.20 -5.52
N GLU A 189 24.52 -8.84 -5.72
CA GLU A 189 25.38 -9.41 -6.77
C GLU A 189 25.66 -10.89 -6.52
N ASP A 190 25.75 -11.33 -5.27
CA ASP A 190 25.98 -12.73 -4.90
C ASP A 190 24.73 -13.59 -4.98
N LEU A 191 23.54 -12.98 -4.95
CA LEU A 191 22.26 -13.71 -5.01
C LEU A 191 21.67 -13.78 -6.41
N VAL A 192 21.51 -12.62 -7.06
CA VAL A 192 20.66 -12.52 -8.26
C VAL A 192 21.39 -13.03 -9.49
N ASN A 193 20.76 -14.00 -10.19
CA ASN A 193 21.32 -14.69 -11.36
C ASN A 193 22.62 -15.45 -11.09
N GLN A 194 22.99 -15.68 -9.83
CA GLN A 194 24.19 -16.45 -9.48
C GLN A 194 23.85 -17.95 -9.34
N PRO A 195 24.69 -18.84 -9.85
CA PRO A 195 24.49 -20.26 -9.68
C PRO A 195 24.72 -20.68 -8.21
N SER A 196 23.93 -21.63 -7.74
CA SER A 196 24.20 -22.28 -6.46
C SER A 196 25.49 -23.09 -6.54
N THR A 197 26.34 -23.00 -5.52
CA THR A 197 27.56 -23.82 -5.42
C THR A 197 27.30 -25.21 -4.83
N ILE A 198 26.08 -25.43 -4.28
CA ILE A 198 25.72 -26.66 -3.59
C ILE A 198 24.69 -27.48 -4.36
N VAL A 199 23.78 -26.82 -5.07
CA VAL A 199 22.76 -27.50 -5.89
C VAL A 199 23.02 -27.19 -7.36
N ASN A 200 23.28 -28.24 -8.15
CA ASN A 200 23.61 -28.08 -9.55
C ASN A 200 22.43 -27.55 -10.37
N ASP A 201 22.73 -26.74 -11.37
CA ASP A 201 21.77 -26.25 -12.38
C ASP A 201 20.63 -25.37 -11.82
N VAL A 202 20.78 -24.81 -10.59
CA VAL A 202 19.79 -23.93 -9.98
C VAL A 202 20.46 -22.62 -9.59
N LEU A 203 19.76 -21.49 -9.82
CA LEU A 203 20.21 -20.18 -9.40
C LEU A 203 19.85 -19.90 -7.93
N ARG A 204 20.69 -19.13 -7.25
CA ARG A 204 20.42 -18.65 -5.89
C ARG A 204 19.13 -17.86 -5.86
N VAL A 205 18.99 -16.89 -6.75
CA VAL A 205 17.76 -16.17 -7.07
C VAL A 205 17.60 -16.12 -8.58
N LYS A 206 16.51 -16.68 -9.08
CA LYS A 206 16.09 -16.63 -10.49
C LYS A 206 15.01 -15.55 -10.63
N PRO A 207 15.32 -14.36 -11.16
CA PRO A 207 14.32 -13.31 -11.32
C PRO A 207 13.08 -13.80 -12.05
N ARG A 208 11.90 -13.39 -11.58
CA ARG A 208 10.57 -13.78 -12.07
C ARG A 208 10.18 -15.24 -11.86
N ASN A 209 10.92 -15.95 -10.98
CA ASN A 209 10.59 -17.33 -10.67
C ASN A 209 11.09 -17.73 -9.28
N ALA A 210 10.33 -17.39 -8.25
CA ALA A 210 10.66 -17.73 -6.88
C ALA A 210 10.79 -19.23 -6.67
N LYS A 211 9.88 -20.03 -7.22
CA LYS A 211 9.86 -21.50 -7.02
C LYS A 211 11.11 -22.22 -7.56
N GLU A 212 11.76 -21.67 -8.58
CA GLU A 212 12.99 -22.20 -9.14
C GLU A 212 14.25 -21.53 -8.54
N SER A 213 14.10 -20.71 -7.52
CA SER A 213 15.18 -20.06 -6.78
C SER A 213 15.56 -20.88 -5.55
N ILE A 214 16.85 -21.12 -5.32
CA ILE A 214 17.33 -21.80 -4.12
C ILE A 214 16.87 -21.06 -2.86
N LEU A 215 16.91 -19.74 -2.85
CA LEU A 215 16.48 -18.94 -1.71
C LEU A 215 15.04 -19.31 -1.27
N HIS A 216 14.10 -19.38 -2.21
CA HIS A 216 12.74 -19.84 -1.90
C HIS A 216 12.73 -21.27 -1.36
N GLN A 217 13.42 -22.19 -2.04
CA GLN A 217 13.38 -23.62 -1.70
C GLN A 217 13.90 -23.89 -0.30
N ILE A 218 15.03 -23.30 0.09
CA ILE A 218 15.65 -23.53 1.41
C ILE A 218 14.86 -22.88 2.55
N LEU A 219 14.19 -21.76 2.29
CA LEU A 219 13.41 -21.05 3.31
C LEU A 219 12.03 -21.68 3.53
N ASN A 220 11.47 -22.35 2.53
CA ASN A 220 10.14 -22.96 2.61
C ASN A 220 10.15 -24.46 2.88
N THR A 221 11.29 -25.14 2.62
CA THR A 221 11.39 -26.60 2.75
C THR A 221 12.78 -26.99 3.22
N ASN A 222 12.86 -27.97 4.13
CA ASN A 222 14.16 -28.52 4.53
C ASN A 222 14.76 -29.39 3.41
N ILE A 223 15.36 -28.75 2.41
CA ILE A 223 16.16 -29.43 1.37
C ILE A 223 17.60 -29.63 1.82
N SER A 224 17.98 -29.07 2.93
CA SER A 224 19.36 -28.97 3.43
C SER A 224 19.66 -29.94 4.57
N SER A 225 18.92 -31.04 4.70
CA SER A 225 19.07 -32.02 5.79
C SER A 225 20.49 -32.56 5.97
N SER A 226 21.29 -32.58 4.90
CA SER A 226 22.70 -33.00 4.93
C SER A 226 23.70 -31.84 5.24
N TRP A 227 23.25 -30.60 5.30
CA TRP A 227 24.12 -29.44 5.48
C TRP A 227 24.35 -29.04 6.93
N GLY A 228 23.68 -29.70 7.86
CA GLY A 228 23.81 -29.47 9.30
C GLY A 228 22.98 -28.31 9.84
N ILE A 229 22.33 -27.51 8.98
CA ILE A 229 21.45 -26.40 9.35
C ILE A 229 20.18 -26.48 8.53
N ASP A 230 19.03 -26.42 9.21
CA ASP A 230 17.71 -26.32 8.57
C ASP A 230 17.33 -24.85 8.35
N HIS A 231 17.53 -24.37 7.13
CA HIS A 231 17.23 -22.98 6.76
C HIS A 231 15.73 -22.67 6.81
N SER A 232 14.84 -23.66 6.68
CA SER A 232 13.39 -23.45 6.75
C SER A 232 12.91 -23.00 8.12
N GLN A 233 13.75 -23.13 9.15
CA GLN A 233 13.47 -22.64 10.51
C GLN A 233 14.02 -21.24 10.79
N MET A 234 14.78 -20.66 9.85
CA MET A 234 15.43 -19.37 10.07
C MET A 234 14.50 -18.18 9.90
N VAL A 235 13.51 -18.30 9.02
CA VAL A 235 12.49 -17.28 8.77
C VAL A 235 11.11 -17.89 8.97
N THR A 236 10.52 -17.63 10.13
CA THR A 236 9.22 -18.23 10.51
C THR A 236 8.00 -17.39 10.11
N SER A 237 8.21 -16.12 9.81
CA SER A 237 7.12 -15.23 9.38
C SER A 237 6.68 -15.52 7.95
N SER A 238 5.45 -15.98 7.79
CA SER A 238 4.87 -16.21 6.45
C SER A 238 4.76 -14.94 5.61
N ASN A 239 4.60 -13.78 6.26
CA ASN A 239 4.57 -12.48 5.56
C ASN A 239 5.94 -12.15 4.95
N ILE A 240 7.03 -12.46 5.66
CA ILE A 240 8.40 -12.24 5.16
C ILE A 240 8.74 -13.25 4.05
N LEU A 241 8.36 -14.52 4.19
CA LEU A 241 8.54 -15.49 3.12
C LEU A 241 7.80 -15.06 1.84
N THR A 242 6.56 -14.60 1.98
CA THR A 242 5.78 -14.06 0.86
C THR A 242 6.41 -12.79 0.28
N LEU A 243 6.99 -11.93 1.12
CA LEU A 243 7.70 -10.73 0.67
C LEU A 243 8.90 -11.08 -0.22
N ILE A 244 9.71 -12.06 0.22
CA ILE A 244 10.87 -12.55 -0.55
C ILE A 244 10.42 -13.14 -1.89
N ASP A 245 9.37 -13.97 -1.89
CA ASP A 245 8.85 -14.57 -3.10
C ASP A 245 8.34 -13.51 -4.09
N ASN A 246 7.59 -12.52 -3.62
CA ASN A 246 7.09 -11.44 -4.45
C ASN A 246 8.23 -10.57 -5.00
N TRP A 247 9.26 -10.29 -4.20
CA TRP A 247 10.46 -9.60 -4.71
C TRP A 247 11.11 -10.36 -5.87
N ILE A 248 11.25 -11.69 -5.74
CA ILE A 248 11.82 -12.53 -6.81
C ILE A 248 10.92 -12.53 -8.04
N ASP A 249 9.60 -12.74 -7.85
CA ASP A 249 8.62 -12.88 -8.93
C ASP A 249 8.42 -11.56 -9.70
N ASP A 250 8.63 -10.41 -9.05
CA ASP A 250 8.62 -9.08 -9.70
C ASP A 250 9.95 -8.72 -10.38
N GLY A 251 10.90 -9.63 -10.39
CA GLY A 251 12.16 -9.49 -11.14
C GLY A 251 13.39 -9.27 -10.30
N ALA A 252 13.30 -9.43 -8.98
CA ALA A 252 14.41 -9.34 -8.03
C ALA A 252 15.25 -8.06 -8.22
N GLN A 253 14.61 -6.90 -8.20
CA GLN A 253 15.30 -5.61 -8.37
C GLN A 253 15.97 -5.16 -7.06
N GLU A 254 17.08 -4.43 -7.19
CA GLU A 254 17.77 -3.79 -6.07
C GLU A 254 17.06 -2.54 -5.58
#